data_d9ec8c78e0334e81901115da0f613670
#
_entry.id   d9ec8c78e0334e81901115da0f613670
#
_cell.length_a   1.000
_cell.length_b   1.000
_cell.length_c   1.000
_cell.angle_alpha   90.00
_cell.angle_beta   90.00
_cell.angle_gamma   90.00
#
_symmetry.space_group_name_H-M   'P 1'
#
loop_
_entity.id
_entity.type
_entity.pdbx_description
1 polymer ?
#
loop_
_entity_poly.entity_id
_entity_poly.type
_entity_poly.pdbx_seq_one_letter_code
_entity_poly.pdbx_strand_id
1 'polypeptide(L)'
;MTTIIKQDDLITSVKDALQFISYYHPQDFIQAMSRAYDREENKAAKDAIAQILINSRMCAEGHRPICQDTGIVNVFVEVGMDVKFDLTMSLDDAINEGVRQGYLENSNVLRASVLADPAFGRKNTKDNTPAVIY
;
A
#
# COMPACT_ATOMS: atom_id res chain seq x y z
N MET A 1 12.76 -27.25 -9.10
CA MET A 1 13.64 -26.61 -8.08
C MET A 1 12.73 -25.99 -7.04
N THR A 2 12.79 -26.39 -5.78
CA THR A 2 11.89 -25.86 -4.74
C THR A 2 12.38 -24.52 -4.28
N THR A 3 11.51 -23.49 -4.32
CA THR A 3 11.78 -22.17 -3.77
C THR A 3 11.28 -22.11 -2.33
N ILE A 4 12.12 -21.67 -1.41
CA ILE A 4 11.77 -21.51 0.01
C ILE A 4 11.62 -20.02 0.30
N ILE A 5 10.46 -19.62 0.81
CA ILE A 5 10.16 -18.26 1.26
C ILE A 5 10.26 -18.25 2.78
N LYS A 6 11.19 -17.45 3.31
CA LYS A 6 11.37 -17.29 4.75
C LYS A 6 10.39 -16.26 5.33
N GLN A 7 10.04 -16.46 6.58
CA GLN A 7 9.13 -15.56 7.31
C GLN A 7 9.56 -14.11 7.26
N ASP A 8 10.81 -13.83 7.59
CA ASP A 8 11.31 -12.45 7.65
C ASP A 8 11.35 -11.77 6.28
N ASP A 9 11.65 -12.53 5.23
CA ASP A 9 11.62 -12.03 3.85
C ASP A 9 10.20 -11.64 3.43
N LEU A 10 9.20 -12.47 3.80
CA LEU A 10 7.79 -12.19 3.51
C LEU A 10 7.31 -10.95 4.27
N ILE A 11 7.55 -10.89 5.58
CA ILE A 11 7.15 -9.75 6.44
C ILE A 11 7.77 -8.45 5.91
N THR A 12 9.08 -8.48 5.63
CA THR A 12 9.79 -7.32 5.10
C THR A 12 9.26 -6.89 3.74
N SER A 13 8.98 -7.84 2.84
CA SER A 13 8.45 -7.56 1.52
C SER A 13 7.07 -6.87 1.59
N VAL A 14 6.18 -7.35 2.47
CA VAL A 14 4.86 -6.72 2.67
C VAL A 14 5.01 -5.32 3.25
N LYS A 15 5.84 -5.16 4.29
CA LYS A 15 6.15 -3.85 4.89
C LYS A 15 6.64 -2.86 3.85
N ASP A 16 7.66 -3.23 3.08
CA ASP A 16 8.31 -2.36 2.11
C ASP A 16 7.38 -2.05 0.93
N ALA A 17 6.58 -3.03 0.48
CA ALA A 17 5.58 -2.81 -0.55
C ALA A 17 4.53 -1.77 -0.13
N LEU A 18 4.03 -1.83 1.11
CA LEU A 18 3.06 -0.87 1.63
C LEU A 18 3.64 0.55 1.70
N GLN A 19 4.89 0.67 2.14
CA GLN A 19 5.59 1.94 2.13
C GLN A 19 5.74 2.45 0.68
N PHE A 20 6.19 1.61 -0.24
CA PHE A 20 6.39 1.97 -1.65
C PHE A 20 5.09 2.45 -2.31
N ILE A 21 4.00 1.69 -2.21
CA ILE A 21 2.72 2.06 -2.84
C ILE A 21 2.06 3.27 -2.19
N SER A 22 2.48 3.65 -0.98
CA SER A 22 1.94 4.83 -0.31
C SER A 22 2.41 6.15 -0.93
N TYR A 23 3.57 6.17 -1.58
CA TYR A 23 4.15 7.40 -2.14
C TYR A 23 4.49 7.34 -3.63
N TYR A 24 4.39 6.17 -4.28
CA TYR A 24 4.58 6.06 -5.72
C TYR A 24 3.29 5.69 -6.45
N HIS A 25 2.90 6.48 -7.42
CA HIS A 25 1.93 6.04 -8.41
C HIS A 25 2.61 5.15 -9.46
N PRO A 26 1.88 4.17 -10.04
CA PRO A 26 2.38 3.40 -11.17
C PRO A 26 2.71 4.28 -12.38
N GLN A 27 3.69 3.86 -13.17
CA GLN A 27 4.14 4.65 -14.34
C GLN A 27 3.03 4.83 -15.39
N ASP A 28 2.19 3.84 -15.60
CA ASP A 28 1.07 3.90 -16.54
C ASP A 28 0.02 4.94 -16.10
N PHE A 29 -0.24 5.06 -14.77
CA PHE A 29 -1.09 6.12 -14.22
C PHE A 29 -0.51 7.50 -14.54
N ILE A 30 0.78 7.74 -14.29
CA ILE A 30 1.44 9.01 -14.57
C ILE A 30 1.36 9.35 -16.07
N GLN A 31 1.61 8.38 -16.93
CA GLN A 31 1.50 8.55 -18.38
C GLN A 31 0.07 8.86 -18.82
N ALA A 32 -0.94 8.18 -18.23
CA ALA A 32 -2.34 8.43 -18.52
C ALA A 32 -2.76 9.83 -18.10
N MET A 33 -2.37 10.27 -16.91
CA MET A 33 -2.64 11.61 -16.39
C MET A 33 -1.94 12.69 -17.21
N SER A 34 -0.69 12.48 -17.65
CA SER A 34 0.02 13.41 -18.53
C SER A 34 -0.70 13.58 -19.88
N ARG A 35 -1.12 12.45 -20.49
CA ARG A 35 -1.89 12.51 -21.75
C ARG A 35 -3.26 13.18 -21.56
N ALA A 36 -3.90 13.02 -20.40
CA ALA A 36 -5.15 13.71 -20.09
C ALA A 36 -4.90 15.21 -19.95
N TYR A 37 -3.84 15.63 -19.25
CA TYR A 37 -3.44 17.02 -19.12
C TYR A 37 -3.22 17.70 -20.49
N ASP A 38 -2.53 17.04 -21.40
CA ASP A 38 -2.23 17.60 -22.72
C ASP A 38 -3.50 17.83 -23.56
N ARG A 39 -4.51 16.94 -23.42
CA ARG A 39 -5.76 17.00 -24.19
C ARG A 39 -6.86 17.82 -23.55
N GLU A 40 -6.74 18.15 -22.26
CA GLU A 40 -7.77 18.89 -21.55
C GLU A 40 -7.79 20.37 -21.98
N GLU A 41 -8.95 20.85 -22.40
CA GLU A 41 -9.15 22.23 -22.86
C GLU A 41 -9.76 23.13 -21.76
N ASN A 42 -10.51 22.53 -20.84
CA ASN A 42 -11.07 23.29 -19.73
C ASN A 42 -9.97 23.64 -18.73
N LYS A 43 -9.75 24.95 -18.52
CA LYS A 43 -8.67 25.44 -17.66
C LYS A 43 -8.74 24.90 -16.24
N ALA A 44 -9.92 24.89 -15.62
CA ALA A 44 -10.07 24.44 -14.23
C ALA A 44 -9.80 22.92 -14.10
N ALA A 45 -10.25 22.11 -15.07
CA ALA A 45 -9.98 20.68 -15.10
C ALA A 45 -8.48 20.41 -15.35
N LYS A 46 -7.86 21.17 -16.26
CA LYS A 46 -6.42 21.09 -16.56
C LYS A 46 -5.57 21.42 -15.32
N ASP A 47 -5.94 22.48 -14.60
CA ASP A 47 -5.27 22.88 -13.35
C ASP A 47 -5.41 21.78 -12.27
N ALA A 48 -6.57 21.12 -12.17
CA ALA A 48 -6.76 20.00 -11.24
C ALA A 48 -5.86 18.81 -11.59
N ILE A 49 -5.75 18.44 -12.88
CA ILE A 49 -4.84 17.37 -13.33
C ILE A 49 -3.38 17.73 -13.03
N ALA A 50 -3.00 18.99 -13.28
CA ALA A 50 -1.66 19.48 -12.95
C ALA A 50 -1.33 19.31 -11.46
N GLN A 51 -2.26 19.64 -10.58
CA GLN A 51 -2.07 19.48 -9.13
C GLN A 51 -1.92 18.02 -8.72
N ILE A 52 -2.65 17.09 -9.34
CA ILE A 52 -2.47 15.64 -9.09
C ILE A 52 -1.07 15.19 -9.49
N LEU A 53 -0.58 15.61 -10.66
CA LEU A 53 0.77 15.28 -11.13
C LEU A 53 1.86 15.89 -10.24
N ILE A 54 1.68 17.14 -9.81
CA ILE A 54 2.61 17.82 -8.88
C ILE A 54 2.61 17.09 -7.52
N ASN A 55 1.43 16.76 -6.98
CA ASN A 55 1.35 15.99 -5.72
C ASN A 55 2.05 14.64 -5.84
N SER A 56 1.81 13.90 -6.94
CA SER A 56 2.48 12.62 -7.19
C SER A 56 4.00 12.75 -7.16
N ARG A 57 4.53 13.75 -7.84
CA ARG A 57 5.97 14.02 -7.85
C ARG A 57 6.51 14.38 -6.45
N MET A 58 5.84 15.27 -5.74
CA MET A 58 6.24 15.69 -4.39
C MET A 58 6.23 14.52 -3.39
N CYS A 59 5.24 13.62 -3.51
CA CYS A 59 5.15 12.43 -2.67
C CYS A 59 6.29 11.44 -2.97
N ALA A 60 6.59 11.22 -4.24
CA ALA A 60 7.70 10.36 -4.68
C ALA A 60 9.07 10.90 -4.22
N GLU A 61 9.31 12.21 -4.39
CA GLU A 61 10.57 12.85 -3.99
C GLU A 61 10.73 12.94 -2.46
N GLY A 62 9.63 13.19 -1.75
CA GLY A 62 9.64 13.38 -0.29
C GLY A 62 9.36 12.12 0.52
N HIS A 63 9.08 10.98 -0.12
CA HIS A 63 8.64 9.73 0.49
C HIS A 63 7.49 9.96 1.48
N ARG A 64 6.44 10.62 1.02
CA ARG A 64 5.26 10.97 1.82
C ARG A 64 4.01 10.36 1.22
N PRO A 65 3.03 9.97 2.04
CA PRO A 65 1.78 9.41 1.52
C PRO A 65 1.10 10.34 0.51
N ILE A 66 0.60 9.74 -0.58
CA ILE A 66 -0.08 10.44 -1.68
C ILE A 66 -1.32 11.20 -1.19
N CYS A 67 -2.03 10.62 -0.21
CA CYS A 67 -3.16 11.26 0.47
C CYS A 67 -3.30 10.75 1.90
N GLN A 68 -4.23 11.33 2.66
CA GLN A 68 -4.51 10.94 4.04
C GLN A 68 -5.34 9.65 4.17
N ASP A 69 -5.96 9.18 3.11
CA ASP A 69 -6.76 7.94 3.11
C ASP A 69 -5.88 6.77 2.64
N THR A 70 -5.58 5.88 3.57
CA THR A 70 -4.76 4.70 3.31
C THR A 70 -5.58 3.43 3.09
N GLY A 71 -6.90 3.50 3.27
CA GLY A 71 -7.84 2.42 2.98
C GLY A 71 -7.61 1.14 3.78
N ILE A 72 -8.10 0.02 3.23
CA ILE A 72 -7.90 -1.34 3.73
C ILE A 72 -6.86 -2.02 2.83
N VAL A 73 -5.94 -2.76 3.43
CA VAL A 73 -4.94 -3.54 2.68
C VAL A 73 -5.61 -4.77 2.10
N ASN A 74 -5.56 -4.91 0.78
CA ASN A 74 -5.97 -6.12 0.06
C ASN A 74 -4.74 -6.79 -0.52
N VAL A 75 -4.56 -8.07 -0.24
CA VAL A 75 -3.42 -8.88 -0.68
C VAL A 75 -3.93 -10.02 -1.55
N PHE A 76 -3.44 -10.11 -2.76
CA PHE A 76 -3.70 -11.23 -3.67
C PHE A 76 -2.45 -12.07 -3.75
N VAL A 77 -2.55 -13.34 -3.29
CA VAL A 77 -1.42 -14.25 -3.20
C VAL A 77 -1.57 -15.36 -4.22
N GLU A 78 -0.65 -15.44 -5.16
CA GLU A 78 -0.53 -16.56 -6.09
C GLU A 78 0.71 -17.38 -5.74
N VAL A 79 0.51 -18.66 -5.42
CA VAL A 79 1.56 -19.56 -4.96
C VAL A 79 1.81 -20.65 -5.97
N GLY A 80 3.02 -20.72 -6.51
CA GLY A 80 3.43 -21.80 -7.40
C GLY A 80 3.57 -23.14 -6.66
N MET A 81 3.40 -24.25 -7.38
CA MET A 81 3.42 -25.60 -6.83
C MET A 81 4.76 -26.00 -6.18
N ASP A 82 5.85 -25.36 -6.58
CA ASP A 82 7.20 -25.63 -6.06
C ASP A 82 7.63 -24.69 -4.94
N VAL A 83 6.72 -23.84 -4.45
CA VAL A 83 6.98 -22.91 -3.35
C VAL A 83 6.70 -23.59 -2.01
N LYS A 84 7.61 -23.39 -1.05
CA LYS A 84 7.44 -23.76 0.35
C LYS A 84 7.65 -22.52 1.22
N PHE A 85 6.82 -22.39 2.22
CA PHE A 85 6.99 -21.35 3.24
C PHE A 85 7.69 -21.94 4.47
N ASP A 86 8.74 -21.26 4.93
CA ASP A 86 9.44 -21.54 6.18
C ASP A 86 8.99 -20.50 7.22
N LEU A 87 7.84 -20.78 7.83
CA LEU A 87 7.16 -19.89 8.75
C LEU A 87 6.94 -20.57 10.11
N THR A 88 7.02 -19.79 11.18
CA THR A 88 6.66 -20.20 12.55
C THR A 88 5.21 -19.83 12.92
N MET A 89 4.52 -19.09 12.02
CA MET A 89 3.14 -18.66 12.15
C MET A 89 2.38 -18.95 10.85
N SER A 90 1.07 -18.68 10.80
CA SER A 90 0.32 -18.82 9.55
C SER A 90 0.76 -17.80 8.49
N LEU A 91 0.47 -18.09 7.21
CA LEU A 91 0.72 -17.15 6.12
C LEU A 91 -0.02 -15.82 6.36
N ASP A 92 -1.27 -15.91 6.81
CA ASP A 92 -2.10 -14.74 7.13
C ASP A 92 -1.50 -13.90 8.25
N ASP A 93 -0.98 -14.54 9.30
CA ASP A 93 -0.33 -13.84 10.41
C ASP A 93 0.96 -13.16 9.96
N ALA A 94 1.76 -13.82 9.12
CA ALA A 94 3.00 -13.23 8.60
C ALA A 94 2.72 -12.02 7.70
N ILE A 95 1.69 -12.08 6.86
CA ILE A 95 1.24 -10.95 6.04
C ILE A 95 0.75 -9.81 6.94
N ASN A 96 -0.10 -10.10 7.93
CA ASN A 96 -0.60 -9.11 8.86
C ASN A 96 0.51 -8.47 9.71
N GLU A 97 1.54 -9.24 10.07
CA GLU A 97 2.72 -8.68 10.74
C GLU A 97 3.47 -7.68 9.84
N GLY A 98 3.62 -7.99 8.55
CA GLY A 98 4.17 -7.05 7.56
C GLY A 98 3.32 -5.77 7.44
N VAL A 99 1.99 -5.91 7.42
CA VAL A 99 1.07 -4.77 7.42
C VAL A 99 1.26 -3.91 8.68
N ARG A 100 1.25 -4.55 9.86
CA ARG A 100 1.47 -3.86 11.13
C ARG A 100 2.78 -3.07 11.13
N GLN A 101 3.87 -3.69 10.72
CA GLN A 101 5.19 -3.02 10.65
C GLN A 101 5.19 -1.89 9.63
N GLY A 102 4.53 -2.06 8.47
CA GLY A 102 4.44 -1.03 7.44
C GLY A 102 3.69 0.21 7.91
N TYR A 103 2.61 0.06 8.69
CA TYR A 103 1.83 1.19 9.21
C TYR A 103 2.47 1.85 10.44
N LEU A 104 3.33 1.15 11.17
CA LEU A 104 4.05 1.67 12.33
C LEU A 104 5.47 2.16 12.00
N GLU A 105 5.84 2.19 10.71
CA GLU A 105 7.17 2.64 10.28
C GLU A 105 7.39 4.11 10.61
N ASN A 106 8.41 4.39 11.42
CA ASN A 106 8.66 5.73 11.95
C ASN A 106 9.11 6.75 10.88
N SER A 107 9.74 6.29 9.81
CA SER A 107 10.23 7.16 8.74
C SER A 107 9.12 7.66 7.83
N ASN A 108 8.01 6.94 7.75
CA ASN A 108 6.83 7.29 6.97
C ASN A 108 5.58 6.68 7.61
N VAL A 109 5.04 7.37 8.61
CA VAL A 109 3.86 6.91 9.35
C VAL A 109 2.61 6.95 8.46
N LEU A 110 2.05 5.79 8.18
CA LEU A 110 0.78 5.66 7.47
C LEU A 110 -0.40 5.78 8.43
N ARG A 111 -1.50 6.37 7.97
CA ARG A 111 -2.71 6.52 8.78
C ARG A 111 -3.53 5.23 8.79
N ALA A 112 -3.60 4.55 9.93
CA ALA A 112 -4.48 3.40 10.09
C ALA A 112 -5.96 3.80 10.06
N SER A 113 -6.78 3.12 9.25
CA SER A 113 -8.23 3.37 9.08
C SER A 113 -9.11 2.18 9.43
N VAL A 114 -8.55 0.99 9.63
CA VAL A 114 -9.32 -0.21 9.96
C VAL A 114 -9.92 -0.13 11.38
N LEU A 115 -11.19 -0.52 11.48
CA LEU A 115 -11.92 -0.59 12.74
C LEU A 115 -12.06 -2.05 13.19
N ALA A 116 -11.68 -2.34 14.43
CA ALA A 116 -11.78 -3.68 15.03
C ALA A 116 -13.24 -4.16 15.15
N ASP A 117 -14.15 -3.25 15.39
CA ASP A 117 -15.58 -3.50 15.48
C ASP A 117 -16.34 -2.38 14.77
N PRO A 118 -16.56 -2.49 13.46
CA PRO A 118 -17.18 -1.41 12.68
C PRO A 118 -18.67 -1.21 13.03
N ALA A 119 -19.35 -2.23 13.55
CA ALA A 119 -20.77 -2.17 13.82
C ALA A 119 -21.10 -1.44 15.14
N PHE A 120 -20.32 -1.68 16.20
CA PHE A 120 -20.62 -1.19 17.53
C PHE A 120 -19.50 -0.37 18.16
N GLY A 121 -18.35 -0.96 18.40
CA GLY A 121 -17.25 -0.33 19.13
C GLY A 121 -16.49 0.73 18.31
N ARG A 122 -16.41 0.59 17.02
CA ARG A 122 -15.77 1.48 16.05
C ARG A 122 -14.35 1.91 16.47
N LYS A 123 -13.63 1.00 17.10
CA LYS A 123 -12.29 1.25 17.63
C LYS A 123 -11.26 1.02 16.55
N ASN A 124 -10.45 2.04 16.25
CA ASN A 124 -9.34 1.94 15.31
C ASN A 124 -8.28 0.96 15.79
N THR A 125 -7.80 0.06 14.93
CA THR A 125 -6.78 -0.94 15.25
C THR A 125 -5.39 -0.35 15.48
N LYS A 126 -5.14 0.85 14.98
CA LYS A 126 -3.89 1.61 15.05
C LYS A 126 -2.78 1.15 14.09
N ASP A 127 -2.81 -0.07 13.64
CA ASP A 127 -1.81 -0.71 12.78
C ASP A 127 -2.39 -1.17 11.42
N ASN A 128 -3.65 -0.83 11.16
CA ASN A 128 -4.40 -1.16 9.93
C ASN A 128 -4.58 -2.66 9.65
N THR A 129 -4.44 -3.51 10.66
CA THR A 129 -4.78 -4.93 10.54
C THR A 129 -6.26 -5.19 10.94
N PRO A 130 -6.87 -6.32 10.47
CA PRO A 130 -6.32 -7.25 9.52
C PRO A 130 -6.38 -6.77 8.07
N ALA A 131 -5.49 -7.28 7.21
CA ALA A 131 -5.63 -7.22 5.77
C ALA A 131 -6.71 -8.19 5.28
N VAL A 132 -7.22 -7.96 4.08
CA VAL A 132 -8.06 -8.93 3.36
C VAL A 132 -7.13 -9.70 2.41
N ILE A 133 -7.07 -11.02 2.56
CA ILE A 133 -6.12 -11.89 1.84
C ILE A 133 -6.91 -12.87 0.97
N TYR A 134 -6.54 -12.94 -0.31
CA TYR A 134 -7.15 -13.81 -1.32
C TYR A 134 -6.14 -14.79 -1.89
#